data_fb12894bcfada5c7b96bee91936373f1
#
_entry.id   fb12894bcfada5c7b96bee91936373f1
#
_cell.length_a   1.000
_cell.length_b   1.000
_cell.length_c   1.000
_cell.angle_alpha   90.00
_cell.angle_beta   90.00
_cell.angle_gamma   90.00
#
_symmetry.space_group_name_H-M   'P 1'
#
loop_
_entity.id
_entity.type
_entity.pdbx_description
1 polymer ?
#
loop_
_entity_poly.entity_id
_entity_poly.type
_entity_poly.pdbx_seq_one_letter_code
_entity_poly.pdbx_strand_id
1 'polypeptide(L)'
;MSAPSYTPQLRPLSVGEMLDAGFRLFRARFMTLILCVLVPVVPLTIIATAVQASVDPNAFDLDSTETVDSGSALAGTLVAALIQFAAAALAIAACFKAISAAYLGEHAGVAESLRYAVGRLLPLIVAYILVVIIVVVGLVALIIPGIWLAVKLSMVFPAVVFERTGPFTAIGRSWTLTKGSWWRVFGTLLVVFLITFVLQIVLGGVVGGVLAAGDGVSELTAAIVLTLVNLLALALTYPLWASVTSVVYYDLRVRNEAFDLQLLAQGVGAEPARFESAPERPAAPPPDDGGFAPPEGSTTSS
;
A
#
# COMPACT_ATOMS: atom_id res chain seq x y z
N MET A 1 -12.05 8.99 -25.28
CA MET A 1 -12.57 9.47 -24.00
C MET A 1 -11.38 9.52 -23.05
N SER A 2 -10.84 10.71 -22.79
CA SER A 2 -9.76 10.92 -21.81
C SER A 2 -10.30 10.59 -20.42
N ALA A 3 -9.65 9.64 -19.73
CA ALA A 3 -9.98 9.34 -18.34
C ALA A 3 -9.81 10.62 -17.51
N PRO A 4 -10.70 10.90 -16.54
CA PRO A 4 -10.58 12.06 -15.70
C PRO A 4 -9.23 12.01 -15.00
N SER A 5 -8.43 13.05 -15.19
CA SER A 5 -7.14 13.22 -14.53
C SER A 5 -7.39 13.37 -13.02
N TYR A 6 -7.01 12.36 -12.24
CA TYR A 6 -7.03 12.45 -10.78
C TYR A 6 -5.98 13.49 -10.36
N THR A 7 -6.42 14.61 -9.85
CA THR A 7 -5.55 15.58 -9.19
C THR A 7 -5.41 15.18 -7.72
N PRO A 8 -4.23 14.75 -7.27
CA PRO A 8 -4.01 14.38 -5.87
C PRO A 8 -4.23 15.61 -4.98
N GLN A 9 -5.07 15.48 -3.96
CA GLN A 9 -5.18 16.50 -2.94
C GLN A 9 -3.99 16.36 -1.98
N LEU A 10 -2.97 17.17 -2.20
CA LEU A 10 -1.75 17.22 -1.36
C LEU A 10 -2.00 18.04 -0.09
N ARG A 11 -3.05 17.68 0.67
CA ARG A 11 -3.36 18.23 1.98
C ARG A 11 -3.64 17.10 2.97
N PRO A 12 -3.48 17.34 4.27
CA PRO A 12 -3.88 16.37 5.28
C PRO A 12 -5.36 16.00 5.15
N LEU A 13 -5.65 14.71 4.94
CA LEU A 13 -6.99 14.19 4.73
C LEU A 13 -7.61 13.68 6.04
N SER A 14 -8.93 13.79 6.21
CA SER A 14 -9.69 13.07 7.23
C SER A 14 -9.85 11.60 6.85
N VAL A 15 -10.29 10.73 7.79
CA VAL A 15 -10.51 9.29 7.53
C VAL A 15 -11.50 9.08 6.38
N GLY A 16 -12.62 9.83 6.38
CA GLY A 16 -13.62 9.75 5.32
C GLY A 16 -13.05 10.18 3.95
N GLU A 17 -12.27 11.25 3.91
CA GLU A 17 -11.63 11.72 2.68
C GLU A 17 -10.58 10.72 2.15
N MET A 18 -9.85 10.04 3.04
CA MET A 18 -8.90 8.98 2.64
C MET A 18 -9.61 7.79 1.99
N LEU A 19 -10.74 7.37 2.56
CA LEU A 19 -11.57 6.31 2.01
C LEU A 19 -12.14 6.72 0.66
N ASP A 20 -12.73 7.89 0.56
CA ASP A 20 -13.30 8.41 -0.68
C ASP A 20 -12.24 8.57 -1.79
N ALA A 21 -11.05 9.08 -1.46
CA ALA A 21 -9.92 9.15 -2.38
C ALA A 21 -9.47 7.77 -2.84
N GLY A 22 -9.39 6.79 -1.94
CA GLY A 22 -9.07 5.41 -2.25
C GLY A 22 -10.10 4.75 -3.19
N PHE A 23 -11.39 4.95 -2.92
CA PHE A 23 -12.47 4.47 -3.79
C PHE A 23 -12.46 5.14 -5.16
N ARG A 24 -12.19 6.46 -5.24
CA ARG A 24 -12.04 7.15 -6.53
C ARG A 24 -10.88 6.60 -7.34
N LEU A 25 -9.72 6.36 -6.72
CA LEU A 25 -8.55 5.74 -7.35
C LEU A 25 -8.86 4.33 -7.85
N PHE A 26 -9.50 3.51 -7.03
CA PHE A 26 -9.94 2.18 -7.39
C PHE A 26 -10.85 2.21 -8.63
N ARG A 27 -11.88 3.06 -8.64
CA ARG A 27 -12.81 3.19 -9.77
C ARG A 27 -12.15 3.76 -11.03
N ALA A 28 -11.25 4.73 -10.89
CA ALA A 28 -10.56 5.35 -12.02
C ALA A 28 -9.63 4.39 -12.76
N ARG A 29 -9.05 3.40 -12.07
CA ARG A 29 -8.11 2.42 -12.63
C ARG A 29 -8.63 0.98 -12.52
N PHE A 30 -9.94 0.80 -12.40
CA PHE A 30 -10.59 -0.46 -12.08
C PHE A 30 -10.07 -1.63 -12.93
N MET A 31 -10.12 -1.51 -14.26
CA MET A 31 -9.72 -2.59 -15.17
C MET A 31 -8.22 -2.91 -15.06
N THR A 32 -7.37 -1.89 -14.97
CA THR A 32 -5.92 -2.09 -14.81
C THR A 32 -5.61 -2.82 -13.50
N LEU A 33 -6.26 -2.43 -12.40
CA LEU A 33 -6.05 -3.03 -11.09
C LEU A 33 -6.55 -4.47 -11.03
N ILE A 34 -7.73 -4.76 -11.59
CA ILE A 34 -8.25 -6.13 -11.68
C ILE A 34 -7.29 -7.02 -12.48
N LEU A 35 -6.80 -6.54 -13.62
CA LEU A 35 -5.85 -7.30 -14.42
C LEU A 35 -4.52 -7.49 -13.70
N CYS A 36 -4.05 -6.52 -12.92
CA CYS A 36 -2.87 -6.68 -12.06
C CYS A 36 -3.03 -7.80 -11.02
N VAL A 37 -4.27 -8.12 -10.62
CA VAL A 37 -4.56 -9.24 -9.73
C VAL A 37 -4.74 -10.54 -10.52
N LEU A 38 -5.62 -10.56 -11.51
CA LEU A 38 -5.99 -11.81 -12.19
C LEU A 38 -4.83 -12.43 -12.96
N VAL A 39 -3.98 -11.61 -13.61
CA VAL A 39 -2.87 -12.13 -14.43
C VAL A 39 -1.88 -12.96 -13.62
N PRO A 40 -1.42 -12.60 -12.42
CA PRO A 40 -0.57 -13.48 -11.61
C PRO A 40 -1.37 -14.51 -10.80
N VAL A 41 -2.56 -14.17 -10.28
CA VAL A 41 -3.29 -15.04 -9.36
C VAL A 41 -3.88 -16.26 -10.08
N VAL A 42 -4.52 -16.07 -11.24
CA VAL A 42 -5.18 -17.19 -11.94
C VAL A 42 -4.20 -18.31 -12.29
N PRO A 43 -3.07 -18.08 -13.02
CA PRO A 43 -2.16 -19.17 -13.37
C PRO A 43 -1.50 -19.79 -12.15
N LEU A 44 -1.13 -19.00 -11.14
CA LEU A 44 -0.51 -19.53 -9.93
C LEU A 44 -1.50 -20.32 -9.07
N THR A 45 -2.79 -19.94 -9.03
CA THR A 45 -3.85 -20.75 -8.39
C THR A 45 -4.00 -22.10 -9.11
N ILE A 46 -4.03 -22.12 -10.43
CA ILE A 46 -4.09 -23.40 -11.18
C ILE A 46 -2.90 -24.29 -10.85
N ILE A 47 -1.70 -23.73 -10.81
CA ILE A 47 -0.48 -24.50 -10.45
C ILE A 47 -0.58 -24.99 -9.00
N ALA A 48 -0.98 -24.15 -8.05
CA ALA A 48 -1.12 -24.54 -6.64
C ALA A 48 -2.15 -25.67 -6.46
N THR A 49 -3.29 -25.57 -7.15
CA THR A 49 -4.34 -26.61 -7.16
C THR A 49 -3.83 -27.91 -7.77
N ALA A 50 -3.09 -27.84 -8.87
CA ALA A 50 -2.49 -29.03 -9.49
C ALA A 50 -1.44 -29.70 -8.58
N VAL A 51 -0.61 -28.92 -7.88
CA VAL A 51 0.33 -29.42 -6.88
C VAL A 51 -0.43 -30.13 -5.75
N GLN A 52 -1.47 -29.53 -5.23
CA GLN A 52 -2.27 -30.13 -4.16
C GLN A 52 -2.93 -31.44 -4.59
N ALA A 53 -3.55 -31.47 -5.76
CA ALA A 53 -4.16 -32.68 -6.32
C ALA A 53 -3.12 -33.79 -6.63
N SER A 54 -1.89 -33.45 -6.93
CA SER A 54 -0.83 -34.45 -7.20
C SER A 54 -0.31 -35.15 -5.95
N VAL A 55 -0.45 -34.50 -4.78
CA VAL A 55 0.04 -35.02 -3.49
C VAL A 55 -1.10 -35.66 -2.70
N ASP A 56 -2.29 -35.10 -2.82
CA ASP A 56 -3.52 -35.59 -2.19
C ASP A 56 -4.63 -35.62 -3.24
N PRO A 57 -4.85 -36.76 -3.93
CA PRO A 57 -5.92 -36.89 -4.91
C PRO A 57 -7.32 -36.64 -4.32
N ASN A 58 -7.47 -36.86 -3.01
CA ASN A 58 -8.73 -36.68 -2.28
C ASN A 58 -8.82 -35.30 -1.60
N ALA A 59 -7.90 -34.39 -1.85
CA ALA A 59 -7.88 -33.05 -1.24
C ALA A 59 -9.16 -32.22 -1.47
N PHE A 60 -9.95 -32.60 -2.46
CA PHE A 60 -11.21 -31.94 -2.82
C PHE A 60 -12.45 -32.80 -2.52
N ASP A 61 -12.27 -34.01 -2.02
CA ASP A 61 -13.34 -34.92 -1.61
C ASP A 61 -13.62 -34.73 -0.10
N LEU A 62 -14.75 -34.08 0.21
CA LEU A 62 -15.16 -33.79 1.60
C LEU A 62 -15.61 -35.03 2.37
N ASP A 63 -15.92 -36.12 1.68
CA ASP A 63 -16.38 -37.38 2.26
C ASP A 63 -15.27 -38.44 2.40
N SER A 64 -14.08 -38.18 1.86
CA SER A 64 -12.96 -39.11 1.92
C SER A 64 -12.47 -39.29 3.37
N THR A 65 -12.56 -40.52 3.85
CA THR A 65 -12.00 -40.95 5.14
C THR A 65 -10.61 -41.59 5.00
N GLU A 66 -10.06 -41.59 3.76
CA GLU A 66 -8.75 -42.13 3.53
C GLU A 66 -7.67 -41.21 4.13
N THR A 67 -6.84 -41.78 4.99
CA THR A 67 -5.72 -41.09 5.59
C THR A 67 -4.56 -41.06 4.58
N VAL A 68 -4.39 -39.93 3.90
CA VAL A 68 -3.19 -39.66 3.12
C VAL A 68 -1.98 -39.62 4.05
N ASP A 69 -0.82 -40.07 3.58
CA ASP A 69 0.41 -39.91 4.34
C ASP A 69 0.57 -38.45 4.77
N SER A 70 0.48 -38.23 6.09
CA SER A 70 0.42 -36.88 6.69
C SER A 70 1.65 -36.03 6.34
N GLY A 71 2.77 -36.66 6.00
CA GLY A 71 4.00 -35.94 5.60
C GLY A 71 3.91 -35.39 4.19
N SER A 72 3.42 -36.16 3.23
CA SER A 72 3.27 -35.73 1.83
C SER A 72 2.16 -34.70 1.67
N ALA A 73 1.02 -34.89 2.34
CA ALA A 73 -0.09 -33.94 2.36
C ALA A 73 0.33 -32.59 2.95
N LEU A 74 1.07 -32.59 4.05
CA LEU A 74 1.63 -31.36 4.63
C LEU A 74 2.59 -30.66 3.67
N ALA A 75 3.49 -31.40 3.03
CA ALA A 75 4.45 -30.83 2.06
C ALA A 75 3.71 -30.19 0.87
N GLY A 76 2.70 -30.87 0.31
CA GLY A 76 1.89 -30.34 -0.79
C GLY A 76 1.14 -29.06 -0.40
N THR A 77 0.52 -29.08 0.77
CA THR A 77 -0.18 -27.90 1.31
C THR A 77 0.77 -26.72 1.51
N LEU A 78 1.97 -26.94 2.05
CA LEU A 78 2.97 -25.87 2.23
C LEU A 78 3.44 -25.31 0.89
N VAL A 79 3.70 -26.16 -0.10
CA VAL A 79 4.12 -25.70 -1.45
C VAL A 79 2.99 -24.92 -2.11
N ALA A 80 1.75 -25.41 -2.07
CA ALA A 80 0.59 -24.70 -2.61
C ALA A 80 0.39 -23.34 -1.90
N ALA A 81 0.53 -23.29 -0.57
CA ALA A 81 0.46 -22.06 0.20
C ALA A 81 1.56 -21.06 -0.18
N LEU A 82 2.79 -21.49 -0.42
CA LEU A 82 3.87 -20.63 -0.89
C LEU A 82 3.61 -20.07 -2.29
N ILE A 83 3.04 -20.86 -3.19
CA ILE A 83 2.65 -20.41 -4.54
C ILE A 83 1.54 -19.36 -4.43
N GLN A 84 0.50 -19.62 -3.64
CA GLN A 84 -0.59 -18.67 -3.41
C GLN A 84 -0.10 -17.38 -2.77
N PHE A 85 0.81 -17.50 -1.83
CA PHE A 85 1.44 -16.34 -1.20
C PHE A 85 2.24 -15.48 -2.20
N ALA A 86 3.03 -16.13 -3.07
CA ALA A 86 3.75 -15.42 -4.14
C ALA A 86 2.80 -14.73 -5.11
N ALA A 87 1.68 -15.38 -5.47
CA ALA A 87 0.64 -14.80 -6.30
C ALA A 87 0.03 -13.53 -5.68
N ALA A 88 -0.32 -13.61 -4.39
CA ALA A 88 -0.85 -12.47 -3.64
C ALA A 88 0.16 -11.31 -3.53
N ALA A 89 1.42 -11.61 -3.25
CA ALA A 89 2.49 -10.61 -3.16
C ALA A 89 2.70 -9.89 -4.50
N LEU A 90 2.72 -10.64 -5.62
CA LEU A 90 2.81 -10.07 -6.96
C LEU A 90 1.61 -9.18 -7.28
N ALA A 91 0.40 -9.65 -7.00
CA ALA A 91 -0.84 -8.91 -7.26
C ALA A 91 -0.87 -7.59 -6.49
N ILE A 92 -0.60 -7.63 -5.19
CA ILE A 92 -0.60 -6.44 -4.32
C ILE A 92 0.49 -5.46 -4.75
N ALA A 93 1.71 -5.93 -5.03
CA ALA A 93 2.81 -5.08 -5.48
C ALA A 93 2.52 -4.42 -6.84
N ALA A 94 1.92 -5.16 -7.79
CA ALA A 94 1.51 -4.62 -9.07
C ALA A 94 0.42 -3.54 -8.90
N CYS A 95 -0.56 -3.77 -8.02
CA CYS A 95 -1.58 -2.77 -7.67
C CYS A 95 -0.94 -1.51 -7.07
N PHE A 96 -0.02 -1.64 -6.11
CA PHE A 96 0.70 -0.50 -5.54
C PHE A 96 1.46 0.29 -6.62
N LYS A 97 2.18 -0.38 -7.54
CA LYS A 97 2.88 0.31 -8.63
C LYS A 97 1.91 1.06 -9.56
N ALA A 98 0.82 0.41 -9.97
CA ALA A 98 -0.20 1.03 -10.83
C ALA A 98 -0.86 2.25 -10.15
N ILE A 99 -1.13 2.17 -8.85
CA ILE A 99 -1.73 3.24 -8.06
C ILE A 99 -0.73 4.39 -7.85
N SER A 100 0.54 4.08 -7.54
CA SER A 100 1.59 5.09 -7.40
C SER A 100 1.75 5.91 -8.68
N ALA A 101 1.79 5.25 -9.84
CA ALA A 101 1.83 5.93 -11.13
C ALA A 101 0.60 6.83 -11.34
N ALA A 102 -0.59 6.30 -11.05
CA ALA A 102 -1.83 7.08 -11.17
C ALA A 102 -1.86 8.28 -10.22
N TYR A 103 -1.32 8.14 -9.01
CA TYR A 103 -1.23 9.21 -8.02
C TYR A 103 -0.28 10.33 -8.45
N LEU A 104 0.80 9.98 -9.14
CA LEU A 104 1.78 10.93 -9.69
C LEU A 104 1.39 11.48 -11.07
N GLY A 105 0.21 11.13 -11.60
CA GLY A 105 -0.23 11.56 -12.93
C GLY A 105 0.40 10.79 -14.09
N GLU A 106 1.12 9.70 -13.78
CA GLU A 106 1.73 8.81 -14.75
C GLU A 106 0.78 7.66 -15.15
N HIS A 107 1.09 6.99 -16.26
CA HIS A 107 0.33 5.84 -16.74
C HIS A 107 1.21 4.59 -16.72
N ALA A 108 1.11 3.78 -15.65
CA ALA A 108 1.69 2.45 -15.68
C ALA A 108 0.67 1.43 -16.18
N GLY A 109 1.04 0.69 -17.21
CA GLY A 109 0.25 -0.43 -17.72
C GLY A 109 0.38 -1.68 -16.84
N VAL A 110 -0.47 -2.69 -17.09
CA VAL A 110 -0.46 -3.97 -16.36
C VAL A 110 0.92 -4.66 -16.46
N ALA A 111 1.47 -4.77 -17.67
CA ALA A 111 2.76 -5.43 -17.90
C ALA A 111 3.93 -4.74 -17.19
N GLU A 112 3.95 -3.41 -17.17
CA GLU A 112 4.97 -2.64 -16.45
C GLU A 112 4.85 -2.84 -14.95
N SER A 113 3.63 -2.80 -14.42
CA SER A 113 3.35 -2.99 -13.00
C SER A 113 3.75 -4.40 -12.53
N LEU A 114 3.46 -5.43 -13.32
CA LEU A 114 3.85 -6.81 -13.03
C LEU A 114 5.35 -7.02 -13.12
N ARG A 115 6.02 -6.47 -14.15
CA ARG A 115 7.49 -6.54 -14.25
C ARG A 115 8.16 -5.91 -13.04
N TYR A 116 7.64 -4.79 -12.59
CA TYR A 116 8.11 -4.14 -11.37
C TYR A 116 7.90 -5.02 -10.14
N ALA A 117 6.70 -5.62 -10.00
CA ALA A 117 6.36 -6.50 -8.89
C ALA A 117 7.28 -7.73 -8.82
N VAL A 118 7.57 -8.37 -9.96
CA VAL A 118 8.51 -9.50 -10.04
C VAL A 118 9.90 -9.11 -9.51
N GLY A 119 10.41 -7.93 -9.89
CA GLY A 119 11.70 -7.42 -9.41
C GLY A 119 11.72 -7.10 -7.90
N ARG A 120 10.55 -7.02 -7.26
CA ARG A 120 10.37 -6.73 -5.83
C ARG A 120 9.85 -7.91 -5.01
N LEU A 121 9.64 -9.06 -5.65
CA LEU A 121 9.04 -10.22 -5.01
C LEU A 121 9.82 -10.68 -3.77
N LEU A 122 11.15 -10.84 -3.89
CA LEU A 122 11.97 -11.30 -2.77
C LEU A 122 11.95 -10.33 -1.56
N PRO A 123 12.18 -9.01 -1.72
CA PRO A 123 12.03 -8.09 -0.60
C PRO A 123 10.63 -8.09 0.03
N LEU A 124 9.57 -8.28 -0.76
CA LEU A 124 8.20 -8.35 -0.27
C LEU A 124 7.93 -9.63 0.52
N ILE A 125 8.43 -10.78 0.05
CA ILE A 125 8.29 -12.05 0.77
C ILE A 125 8.99 -11.94 2.13
N VAL A 126 10.23 -11.46 2.16
CA VAL A 126 10.97 -11.29 3.42
C VAL A 126 10.26 -10.30 4.34
N ALA A 127 9.81 -9.16 3.83
CA ALA A 127 9.05 -8.18 4.62
C ALA A 127 7.78 -8.78 5.21
N TYR A 128 7.04 -9.57 4.43
CA TYR A 128 5.82 -10.23 4.90
C TYR A 128 6.11 -11.23 6.02
N ILE A 129 7.09 -12.11 5.81
CA ILE A 129 7.47 -13.10 6.84
C ILE A 129 7.84 -12.39 8.14
N LEU A 130 8.65 -11.32 8.08
CA LEU A 130 9.01 -10.54 9.26
C LEU A 130 7.79 -9.89 9.92
N VAL A 131 6.91 -9.26 9.15
CA VAL A 131 5.67 -8.66 9.67
C VAL A 131 4.78 -9.70 10.33
N VAL A 132 4.57 -10.86 9.66
CA VAL A 132 3.76 -11.95 10.22
C VAL A 132 4.35 -12.45 11.53
N ILE A 133 5.65 -12.74 11.58
CA ILE A 133 6.30 -13.20 12.81
C ILE A 133 6.10 -12.19 13.93
N ILE A 134 6.37 -10.90 13.68
CA ILE A 134 6.25 -9.85 14.70
C ILE A 134 4.80 -9.72 15.19
N VAL A 135 3.82 -9.73 14.27
CA VAL A 135 2.41 -9.60 14.62
C VAL A 135 1.90 -10.84 15.36
N VAL A 136 2.25 -12.05 14.90
CA VAL A 136 1.87 -13.31 15.55
C VAL A 136 2.43 -13.40 16.96
N VAL A 137 3.71 -13.09 17.16
CA VAL A 137 4.33 -13.02 18.50
C VAL A 137 3.59 -12.01 19.38
N GLY A 138 3.24 -10.85 18.82
CA GLY A 138 2.44 -9.84 19.53
C GLY A 138 1.05 -10.34 19.92
N LEU A 139 0.36 -11.07 19.04
CA LEU A 139 -0.97 -11.63 19.28
C LEU A 139 -0.93 -12.77 20.29
N VAL A 140 0.08 -13.65 20.23
CA VAL A 140 0.28 -14.73 21.19
C VAL A 140 0.59 -14.18 22.58
N ALA A 141 1.39 -13.10 22.65
CA ALA A 141 1.67 -12.45 23.94
C ALA A 141 0.40 -11.82 24.52
N LEU A 142 -0.32 -11.02 23.73
CA LEU A 142 -1.61 -10.40 24.05
C LEU A 142 -2.25 -9.86 22.77
N ILE A 143 -3.57 -9.96 22.66
CA ILE A 143 -4.33 -9.52 21.47
C ILE A 143 -4.12 -8.02 21.19
N ILE A 144 -4.15 -7.18 22.23
CA ILE A 144 -4.02 -5.72 22.08
C ILE A 144 -2.66 -5.30 21.52
N PRO A 145 -1.50 -5.75 22.04
CA PRO A 145 -0.18 -5.50 21.43
C PRO A 145 -0.09 -6.03 19.99
N GLY A 146 -0.68 -7.19 19.69
CA GLY A 146 -0.70 -7.74 18.33
C GLY A 146 -1.39 -6.82 17.34
N ILE A 147 -2.59 -6.33 17.67
CA ILE A 147 -3.33 -5.36 16.84
C ILE A 147 -2.52 -4.05 16.72
N TRP A 148 -1.92 -3.59 17.81
CA TRP A 148 -1.10 -2.38 17.79
C TRP A 148 0.11 -2.52 16.86
N LEU A 149 0.80 -3.67 16.88
CA LEU A 149 1.90 -3.97 15.97
C LEU A 149 1.43 -4.09 14.51
N ALA A 150 0.29 -4.75 14.26
CA ALA A 150 -0.27 -4.87 12.91
C ALA A 150 -0.52 -3.49 12.27
N VAL A 151 -1.07 -2.54 13.03
CA VAL A 151 -1.26 -1.16 12.56
C VAL A 151 0.08 -0.44 12.36
N LYS A 152 1.03 -0.61 13.28
CA LYS A 152 2.36 -0.03 13.18
C LYS A 152 3.13 -0.50 11.95
N LEU A 153 2.93 -1.74 11.54
CA LEU A 153 3.62 -2.39 10.42
C LEU A 153 2.81 -2.36 9.12
N SER A 154 1.62 -1.78 9.12
CA SER A 154 0.74 -1.76 7.94
C SER A 154 1.33 -1.02 6.74
N MET A 155 2.23 -0.06 6.96
CA MET A 155 2.89 0.72 5.91
C MET A 155 4.19 0.08 5.38
N VAL A 156 4.56 -1.12 5.84
CA VAL A 156 5.78 -1.83 5.37
C VAL A 156 5.70 -2.13 3.87
N PHE A 157 4.56 -2.68 3.40
CA PHE A 157 4.39 -3.05 1.99
C PHE A 157 4.43 -1.84 1.04
N PRO A 158 3.67 -0.74 1.29
CA PRO A 158 3.82 0.48 0.51
C PRO A 158 5.26 1.02 0.53
N ALA A 159 5.95 0.99 1.67
CA ALA A 159 7.33 1.47 1.77
C ALA A 159 8.29 0.67 0.89
N VAL A 160 8.20 -0.68 0.88
CA VAL A 160 9.01 -1.54 0.01
C VAL A 160 8.78 -1.22 -1.47
N VAL A 161 7.52 -0.97 -1.86
CA VAL A 161 7.15 -0.75 -3.26
C VAL A 161 7.45 0.70 -3.70
N PHE A 162 7.04 1.71 -2.93
CA PHE A 162 7.15 3.10 -3.34
C PHE A 162 8.55 3.67 -3.16
N GLU A 163 9.21 3.35 -2.04
CA GLU A 163 10.55 3.86 -1.75
C GLU A 163 11.68 2.93 -2.21
N ARG A 164 11.33 1.77 -2.77
CA ARG A 164 12.29 0.75 -3.22
C ARG A 164 13.28 0.32 -2.14
N THR A 165 12.86 0.36 -0.88
CA THR A 165 13.69 0.02 0.28
C THR A 165 13.76 -1.49 0.52
N GLY A 166 14.74 -1.92 1.31
CA GLY A 166 14.83 -3.28 1.81
C GLY A 166 13.82 -3.55 2.94
N PRO A 167 13.55 -4.83 3.28
CA PRO A 167 12.52 -5.20 4.26
C PRO A 167 12.76 -4.61 5.67
N PHE A 168 13.98 -4.64 6.16
CA PHE A 168 14.32 -4.10 7.49
C PHE A 168 14.16 -2.57 7.54
N THR A 169 14.61 -1.87 6.50
CA THR A 169 14.44 -0.42 6.38
C THR A 169 12.95 -0.06 6.30
N ALA A 170 12.15 -0.84 5.56
CA ALA A 170 10.71 -0.64 5.44
C ALA A 170 9.96 -0.78 6.78
N ILE A 171 10.39 -1.71 7.66
CA ILE A 171 9.85 -1.85 9.02
C ILE A 171 10.09 -0.58 9.82
N GLY A 172 11.33 -0.08 9.86
CA GLY A 172 11.66 1.19 10.53
C GLY A 172 10.89 2.38 9.93
N ARG A 173 10.75 2.38 8.61
CA ARG A 173 9.99 3.39 7.87
C ARG A 173 8.50 3.40 8.26
N SER A 174 7.86 2.23 8.28
CA SER A 174 6.47 2.07 8.71
C SER A 174 6.27 2.57 10.15
N TRP A 175 7.20 2.22 11.03
CA TRP A 175 7.18 2.65 12.44
C TRP A 175 7.21 4.16 12.59
N THR A 176 8.08 4.82 11.83
CA THR A 176 8.23 6.29 11.85
C THR A 176 6.99 6.97 11.27
N LEU A 177 6.50 6.52 10.11
CA LEU A 177 5.34 7.11 9.44
C LEU A 177 4.06 7.01 10.27
N THR A 178 3.86 5.91 11.00
CA THR A 178 2.65 5.73 11.82
C THR A 178 2.73 6.39 13.21
N LYS A 179 3.89 6.99 13.56
CA LYS A 179 4.08 7.68 14.84
C LYS A 179 3.16 8.91 14.91
N GLY A 180 2.39 9.03 16.00
CA GLY A 180 1.45 10.13 16.20
C GLY A 180 0.12 10.04 15.44
N SER A 181 0.00 9.12 14.46
CA SER A 181 -1.21 8.96 13.63
C SER A 181 -1.88 7.59 13.76
N TRP A 182 -1.55 6.81 14.80
CA TRP A 182 -1.97 5.42 14.95
C TRP A 182 -3.48 5.22 14.86
N TRP A 183 -4.27 6.01 15.61
CA TRP A 183 -5.74 5.89 15.63
C TRP A 183 -6.39 6.17 14.26
N ARG A 184 -5.81 7.08 13.50
CA ARG A 184 -6.27 7.40 12.15
C ARG A 184 -5.99 6.26 11.19
N VAL A 185 -4.76 5.72 11.21
CA VAL A 185 -4.38 4.56 10.41
C VAL A 185 -5.26 3.37 10.78
N PHE A 186 -5.40 3.07 12.07
CA PHE A 186 -6.28 2.02 12.57
C PHE A 186 -7.71 2.18 12.08
N GLY A 187 -8.32 3.36 12.26
CA GLY A 187 -9.71 3.61 11.85
C GLY A 187 -9.90 3.43 10.34
N THR A 188 -8.98 3.95 9.52
CA THR A 188 -9.07 3.80 8.06
C THR A 188 -8.93 2.32 7.63
N LEU A 189 -7.94 1.61 8.18
CA LEU A 189 -7.72 0.19 7.85
C LEU A 189 -8.85 -0.69 8.38
N LEU A 190 -9.43 -0.37 9.55
CA LEU A 190 -10.57 -1.11 10.10
C LEU A 190 -11.80 -0.99 9.19
N VAL A 191 -12.09 0.22 8.68
CA VAL A 191 -13.23 0.40 7.76
C VAL A 191 -13.02 -0.40 6.47
N VAL A 192 -11.83 -0.34 5.86
CA VAL A 192 -11.53 -1.14 4.67
C VAL A 192 -11.61 -2.63 4.96
N PHE A 193 -11.07 -3.07 6.11
CA PHE A 193 -11.17 -4.45 6.55
C PHE A 193 -12.64 -4.89 6.68
N LEU A 194 -13.51 -4.09 7.30
CA LEU A 194 -14.93 -4.42 7.44
C LEU A 194 -15.64 -4.49 6.08
N ILE A 195 -15.35 -3.55 5.16
CA ILE A 195 -15.92 -3.57 3.82
C ILE A 195 -15.50 -4.84 3.07
N THR A 196 -14.22 -5.17 3.09
CA THR A 196 -13.70 -6.35 2.39
C THR A 196 -14.15 -7.65 3.08
N PHE A 197 -14.28 -7.66 4.39
CA PHE A 197 -14.79 -8.78 5.16
C PHE A 197 -16.26 -9.07 4.84
N VAL A 198 -17.12 -8.05 4.81
CA VAL A 198 -18.52 -8.18 4.39
C VAL A 198 -18.61 -8.67 2.95
N LEU A 199 -17.78 -8.13 2.04
CA LEU A 199 -17.74 -8.59 0.66
C LEU A 199 -17.39 -10.09 0.56
N GLN A 200 -16.42 -10.57 1.34
CA GLN A 200 -16.04 -11.98 1.38
C GLN A 200 -17.16 -12.86 1.93
N ILE A 201 -17.84 -12.43 3.01
CA ILE A 201 -18.99 -13.17 3.56
C ILE A 201 -20.14 -13.25 2.55
N VAL A 202 -20.46 -12.15 1.90
CA VAL A 202 -21.57 -12.12 0.92
C VAL A 202 -21.24 -13.02 -0.27
N LEU A 203 -20.06 -12.88 -0.86
CA LEU A 203 -19.69 -13.68 -2.03
C LEU A 203 -19.51 -15.17 -1.68
N GLY A 204 -18.76 -15.48 -0.64
CA GLY A 204 -18.50 -16.86 -0.22
C GLY A 204 -19.71 -17.53 0.42
N GLY A 205 -20.43 -16.81 1.29
CA GLY A 205 -21.57 -17.32 2.03
C GLY A 205 -22.78 -17.61 1.17
N VAL A 206 -23.10 -16.69 0.23
CA VAL A 206 -24.22 -16.88 -0.72
C VAL A 206 -23.98 -18.10 -1.61
N VAL A 207 -22.76 -18.19 -2.17
CA VAL A 207 -22.42 -19.30 -3.07
C VAL A 207 -22.30 -20.61 -2.30
N GLY A 208 -21.62 -20.62 -1.14
CA GLY A 208 -21.54 -21.80 -0.28
C GLY A 208 -22.93 -22.29 0.16
N GLY A 209 -23.82 -21.36 0.53
CA GLY A 209 -25.21 -21.70 0.89
C GLY A 209 -26.02 -22.28 -0.28
N VAL A 210 -25.87 -21.73 -1.49
CA VAL A 210 -26.53 -22.27 -2.69
C VAL A 210 -26.01 -23.67 -3.03
N LEU A 211 -24.70 -23.90 -2.93
CA LEU A 211 -24.11 -25.22 -3.18
C LEU A 211 -24.53 -26.26 -2.12
N ALA A 212 -24.63 -25.84 -0.86
CA ALA A 212 -25.05 -26.72 0.23
C ALA A 212 -26.57 -27.09 0.16
N ALA A 213 -27.39 -26.22 -0.43
CA ALA A 213 -28.83 -26.44 -0.60
C ALA A 213 -29.19 -27.19 -1.90
N GLY A 214 -28.25 -27.33 -2.83
CA GLY A 214 -28.48 -27.95 -4.15
C GLY A 214 -28.21 -29.45 -4.12
N ASP A 215 -29.27 -30.26 -4.08
CA ASP A 215 -29.14 -31.71 -4.24
C ASP A 215 -28.59 -32.05 -5.63
N GLY A 216 -27.46 -32.76 -5.69
CA GLY A 216 -26.88 -33.29 -6.94
C GLY A 216 -25.81 -32.41 -7.62
N VAL A 217 -25.32 -31.37 -6.98
CA VAL A 217 -24.14 -30.61 -7.46
C VAL A 217 -22.89 -31.50 -7.29
N SER A 218 -22.19 -31.80 -8.40
CA SER A 218 -20.95 -32.56 -8.31
C SER A 218 -19.87 -31.76 -7.57
N GLU A 219 -19.01 -32.44 -6.81
CA GLU A 219 -17.89 -31.83 -6.07
C GLU A 219 -17.00 -30.97 -6.97
N LEU A 220 -16.71 -31.47 -8.18
CA LEU A 220 -15.95 -30.71 -9.18
C LEU A 220 -16.63 -29.40 -9.54
N THR A 221 -17.95 -29.40 -9.73
CA THR A 221 -18.71 -28.18 -10.02
C THR A 221 -18.66 -27.22 -8.85
N ALA A 222 -18.83 -27.72 -7.62
CA ALA A 222 -18.74 -26.92 -6.41
C ALA A 222 -17.33 -26.30 -6.26
N ALA A 223 -16.27 -27.08 -6.44
CA ALA A 223 -14.89 -26.61 -6.38
C ALA A 223 -14.58 -25.52 -7.42
N ILE A 224 -15.05 -25.70 -8.67
CA ILE A 224 -14.86 -24.68 -9.72
C ILE A 224 -15.60 -23.40 -9.35
N VAL A 225 -16.86 -23.47 -8.96
CA VAL A 225 -17.68 -22.30 -8.60
C VAL A 225 -17.06 -21.54 -7.41
N LEU A 226 -16.68 -22.25 -6.35
CA LEU A 226 -16.02 -21.64 -5.20
C LEU A 226 -14.68 -20.98 -5.57
N THR A 227 -13.91 -21.60 -6.46
CA THR A 227 -12.65 -21.02 -6.96
C THR A 227 -12.90 -19.74 -7.75
N LEU A 228 -13.88 -19.72 -8.64
CA LEU A 228 -14.24 -18.52 -9.43
C LEU A 228 -14.72 -17.38 -8.54
N VAL A 229 -15.55 -17.69 -7.53
CA VAL A 229 -16.03 -16.70 -6.56
C VAL A 229 -14.86 -16.16 -5.72
N ASN A 230 -13.94 -17.01 -5.29
CA ASN A 230 -12.75 -16.59 -4.56
C ASN A 230 -11.87 -15.67 -5.43
N LEU A 231 -11.63 -16.01 -6.70
CA LEU A 231 -10.90 -15.16 -7.63
C LEU A 231 -11.56 -13.80 -7.82
N LEU A 232 -12.89 -13.76 -7.95
CA LEU A 232 -13.65 -12.51 -8.03
C LEU A 232 -13.50 -11.69 -6.75
N ALA A 233 -13.60 -12.32 -5.60
CA ALA A 233 -13.43 -11.67 -4.30
C ALA A 233 -12.02 -11.08 -4.15
N LEU A 234 -10.97 -11.80 -4.53
CA LEU A 234 -9.59 -11.31 -4.52
C LEU A 234 -9.38 -10.16 -5.51
N ALA A 235 -9.96 -10.27 -6.72
CA ALA A 235 -9.89 -9.24 -7.76
C ALA A 235 -10.51 -7.91 -7.32
N LEU A 236 -11.46 -7.92 -6.40
CA LEU A 236 -12.06 -6.72 -5.82
C LEU A 236 -11.33 -6.26 -4.55
N THR A 237 -10.97 -7.19 -3.68
CA THR A 237 -10.40 -6.89 -2.36
C THR A 237 -8.98 -6.32 -2.45
N TYR A 238 -8.09 -6.94 -3.22
CA TYR A 238 -6.69 -6.52 -3.28
C TYR A 238 -6.50 -5.11 -3.85
N PRO A 239 -7.16 -4.74 -4.97
CA PRO A 239 -7.07 -3.39 -5.49
C PRO A 239 -7.66 -2.34 -4.55
N LEU A 240 -8.78 -2.65 -3.89
CA LEU A 240 -9.40 -1.74 -2.94
C LEU A 240 -8.48 -1.49 -1.74
N TRP A 241 -7.94 -2.58 -1.15
CA TRP A 241 -6.97 -2.50 -0.07
C TRP A 241 -5.73 -1.69 -0.46
N ALA A 242 -5.15 -2.00 -1.63
CA ALA A 242 -3.99 -1.29 -2.15
C ALA A 242 -4.27 0.19 -2.39
N SER A 243 -5.45 0.54 -2.92
CA SER A 243 -5.84 1.93 -3.19
C SER A 243 -5.93 2.75 -1.91
N VAL A 244 -6.66 2.26 -0.92
CA VAL A 244 -6.82 2.99 0.35
C VAL A 244 -5.50 3.06 1.11
N THR A 245 -4.75 1.95 1.19
CA THR A 245 -3.46 1.92 1.88
C THR A 245 -2.44 2.87 1.23
N SER A 246 -2.47 3.00 -0.09
CA SER A 246 -1.64 3.98 -0.81
C SER A 246 -1.98 5.42 -0.42
N VAL A 247 -3.27 5.76 -0.35
CA VAL A 247 -3.71 7.10 0.08
C VAL A 247 -3.27 7.38 1.51
N VAL A 248 -3.45 6.43 2.42
CA VAL A 248 -2.97 6.54 3.81
C VAL A 248 -1.46 6.76 3.86
N TYR A 249 -0.69 6.01 3.06
CA TYR A 249 0.75 6.15 2.99
C TYR A 249 1.17 7.57 2.56
N TYR A 250 0.57 8.10 1.49
CA TYR A 250 0.86 9.46 1.02
C TYR A 250 0.39 10.53 2.00
N ASP A 251 -0.78 10.37 2.65
CA ASP A 251 -1.23 11.29 3.71
C ASP A 251 -0.24 11.34 4.89
N LEU A 252 0.29 10.19 5.31
CA LEU A 252 1.30 10.13 6.35
C LEU A 252 2.63 10.82 5.93
N ARG A 253 3.02 10.70 4.67
CA ARG A 253 4.20 11.41 4.13
C ARG A 253 3.99 12.93 4.07
N VAL A 254 2.82 13.38 3.63
CA VAL A 254 2.48 14.81 3.63
C VAL A 254 2.57 15.39 5.05
N ARG A 255 2.04 14.68 6.04
CA ARG A 255 2.02 15.14 7.45
C ARG A 255 3.39 15.14 8.12
N ASN A 256 4.18 14.10 7.89
CA ASN A 256 5.43 13.89 8.62
C ASN A 256 6.66 14.44 7.89
N GLU A 257 6.59 14.66 6.58
CA GLU A 257 7.75 14.95 5.72
C GLU A 257 7.55 16.14 4.78
N ALA A 258 6.40 16.83 4.86
CA ALA A 258 6.04 17.90 3.92
C ALA A 258 6.23 17.47 2.44
N PHE A 259 5.78 16.26 2.12
CA PHE A 259 5.95 15.65 0.80
C PHE A 259 5.29 16.48 -0.32
N ASP A 260 4.24 17.20 -0.01
CA ASP A 260 3.61 18.20 -0.88
C ASP A 260 4.58 19.28 -1.34
N LEU A 261 5.38 19.83 -0.42
CA LEU A 261 6.41 20.84 -0.75
C LEU A 261 7.51 20.24 -1.61
N GLN A 262 7.92 18.98 -1.37
CA GLN A 262 8.90 18.29 -2.19
C GLN A 262 8.42 18.09 -3.63
N LEU A 263 7.15 17.71 -3.83
CA LEU A 263 6.57 17.57 -5.17
C LEU A 263 6.41 18.90 -5.88
N LEU A 264 6.01 19.95 -5.16
CA LEU A 264 5.93 21.31 -5.72
C LEU A 264 7.31 21.81 -6.15
N ALA A 265 8.36 21.61 -5.35
CA ALA A 265 9.71 21.97 -5.70
C ALA A 265 10.23 21.24 -6.96
N GLN A 266 9.84 19.95 -7.15
CA GLN A 266 10.16 19.20 -8.36
C GLN A 266 9.34 19.65 -9.57
N GLY A 267 8.07 20.03 -9.38
CA GLY A 267 7.15 20.44 -10.44
C GLY A 267 7.41 21.87 -10.96
N VAL A 268 7.97 22.74 -10.11
CA VAL A 268 8.33 24.13 -10.50
C VAL A 268 9.61 24.16 -11.36
N GLY A 269 10.18 22.97 -11.71
CA GLY A 269 11.42 22.93 -12.49
C GLY A 269 12.48 23.73 -11.77
N ALA A 270 12.76 23.40 -10.53
CA ALA A 270 13.85 24.00 -9.81
C ALA A 270 15.15 23.62 -10.52
N GLU A 271 15.49 24.35 -11.58
CA GLU A 271 16.85 24.84 -11.67
C GLU A 271 17.21 25.23 -10.23
N PRO A 272 18.23 24.63 -9.62
CA PRO A 272 18.61 25.01 -8.27
C PRO A 272 18.75 26.54 -8.37
N ALA A 273 17.95 27.28 -7.59
CA ALA A 273 18.07 28.71 -7.54
C ALA A 273 19.57 28.93 -7.36
N ARG A 274 20.26 29.28 -8.43
CA ARG A 274 21.51 30.00 -8.29
C ARG A 274 21.07 31.12 -7.39
N PHE A 275 21.43 31.05 -6.13
CA PHE A 275 21.58 32.24 -5.34
C PHE A 275 22.61 33.04 -6.12
N GLU A 276 22.15 33.72 -7.15
CA GLU A 276 22.82 34.85 -7.71
C GLU A 276 23.05 35.70 -6.49
N SER A 277 24.31 35.69 -6.02
CA SER A 277 24.75 36.45 -4.87
C SER A 277 24.05 37.79 -4.98
N ALA A 278 23.19 38.09 -3.99
CA ALA A 278 22.40 39.31 -3.99
C ALA A 278 23.31 40.42 -4.50
N PRO A 279 22.91 41.24 -5.47
CA PRO A 279 23.79 42.28 -6.05
C PRO A 279 24.41 42.99 -4.87
N GLU A 280 25.74 42.98 -4.84
CA GLU A 280 26.54 43.55 -3.77
C GLU A 280 25.96 44.94 -3.51
N ARG A 281 25.35 45.13 -2.36
CA ARG A 281 24.69 46.39 -2.00
C ARG A 281 25.78 47.42 -2.19
N PRO A 282 25.59 48.45 -3.04
CA PRO A 282 26.60 49.47 -3.23
C PRO A 282 27.14 49.93 -1.90
N ALA A 283 28.44 49.90 -1.73
CA ALA A 283 29.09 50.31 -0.49
C ALA A 283 28.45 51.62 -0.02
N ALA A 284 27.97 51.65 1.21
CA ALA A 284 27.41 52.87 1.79
C ALA A 284 28.47 53.99 1.61
N PRO A 285 28.08 55.19 1.14
CA PRO A 285 29.02 56.29 1.07
C PRO A 285 29.68 56.48 2.42
N PRO A 286 30.98 56.82 2.45
CA PRO A 286 31.69 57.05 3.69
C PRO A 286 30.91 58.07 4.53
N PRO A 287 30.88 57.95 5.84
CA PRO A 287 30.18 58.89 6.72
C PRO A 287 30.72 60.29 6.40
N ASP A 288 29.80 61.19 6.12
CA ASP A 288 30.12 62.61 5.88
C ASP A 288 30.81 63.15 7.17
N ASP A 289 32.10 63.48 7.11
CA ASP A 289 32.84 64.05 8.22
C ASP A 289 32.39 65.50 8.43
N GLY A 290 31.08 65.73 8.46
CA GLY A 290 30.49 67.00 8.80
C GLY A 290 31.00 67.41 10.19
N GLY A 291 32.09 68.20 10.16
CA GLY A 291 32.73 68.76 11.31
C GLY A 291 31.68 69.42 12.23
N PHE A 292 31.50 68.87 13.37
CA PHE A 292 30.76 69.47 14.43
C PHE A 292 31.56 70.67 14.94
N ALA A 293 31.31 71.89 14.41
CA ALA A 293 31.82 73.12 14.96
C ALA A 293 31.07 73.43 16.27
N PRO A 294 31.77 73.58 17.39
CA PRO A 294 31.12 73.91 18.65
C PRO A 294 30.60 75.37 18.60
N PRO A 295 29.44 75.68 19.15
CA PRO A 295 28.87 77.04 19.20
C PRO A 295 29.78 77.97 19.96
N GLU A 296 30.16 79.08 19.31
CA GLU A 296 30.92 80.16 19.93
C GLU A 296 30.12 80.74 21.09
N GLY A 297 30.78 80.81 22.24
CA GLY A 297 30.21 81.37 23.46
C GLY A 297 29.87 82.85 23.35
N SER A 298 28.64 83.21 23.71
CA SER A 298 28.22 84.58 23.92
C SER A 298 28.88 85.12 25.19
N THR A 299 29.85 85.99 24.99
CA THR A 299 30.36 86.85 26.05
C THR A 299 29.35 87.95 26.34
N THR A 300 28.75 87.91 27.52
CA THR A 300 28.04 89.05 28.08
C THR A 300 28.99 89.80 28.99
N SER A 301 29.30 91.02 28.55
CA SER A 301 29.88 92.06 29.36
C SER A 301 28.84 92.69 30.28
N SER A 302 29.11 92.79 31.57
CA SER A 302 28.95 93.90 32.47
C SER A 302 29.04 93.44 33.90
#